data_4188e799cd7dd3aa18ee75125f0fc270
#
_entry.id   4188e799cd7dd3aa18ee75125f0fc270
#
_cell.length_a   1.000
_cell.length_b   1.000
_cell.length_c   1.000
_cell.angle_alpha   90.00
_cell.angle_beta   90.00
_cell.angle_gamma   90.00
#
_symmetry.space_group_name_H-M   'P 1'
#
loop_
_entity.id
_entity.type
_entity.pdbx_description
1 polymer ?
#
loop_
_entity_poly.entity_id
_entity_poly.type
_entity_poly.pdbx_seq_one_letter_code
_entity_poly.pdbx_strand_id
1 'polypeptide(L)'
;MTDLAFHNDAELAERVRGQVTAHTAHDEIVQGTYWENGKGCFIGCIGHDSSAETVQTLTGFPLMLTKIAENIFEGLPNDVAKGFPQRVMMAPAVGADLSLVAWKFLDWCVRDALDKFGTSETRAGCAAALAVLDDK
;
A
#
# COMPACT_ATOMS: atom_id res chain seq x y z
N MET A 1 -19.10 -3.17 3.21
CA MET A 1 -18.29 -3.93 2.23
C MET A 1 -17.03 -4.37 2.93
N THR A 2 -16.71 -5.62 2.91
CA THR A 2 -15.48 -6.13 3.53
C THR A 2 -14.33 -5.95 2.55
N ASP A 3 -13.25 -5.31 3.00
CA ASP A 3 -12.04 -5.09 2.20
C ASP A 3 -11.20 -6.38 2.16
N LEU A 4 -11.68 -7.37 1.42
CA LEU A 4 -11.00 -8.66 1.29
C LEU A 4 -9.95 -8.60 0.17
N ALA A 5 -8.72 -9.00 0.48
CA ALA A 5 -7.65 -9.10 -0.49
C ALA A 5 -8.09 -9.90 -1.71
N PHE A 6 -7.98 -9.27 -2.89
CA PHE A 6 -8.39 -9.81 -4.19
C PHE A 6 -9.85 -10.27 -4.22
N HIS A 7 -10.73 -9.63 -3.43
CA HIS A 7 -12.16 -10.00 -3.33
C HIS A 7 -12.39 -11.48 -3.02
N ASN A 8 -11.43 -12.11 -2.35
CA ASN A 8 -11.41 -13.57 -2.09
C ASN A 8 -11.39 -14.43 -3.37
N ASP A 9 -10.85 -13.90 -4.46
CA ASP A 9 -10.77 -14.56 -5.78
C ASP A 9 -9.30 -14.91 -6.09
N ALA A 10 -9.00 -16.21 -6.13
CA ALA A 10 -7.65 -16.72 -6.37
C ALA A 10 -7.17 -16.48 -7.81
N GLU A 11 -8.07 -16.53 -8.79
CA GLU A 11 -7.72 -16.29 -10.21
C GLU A 11 -7.40 -14.82 -10.43
N LEU A 12 -8.16 -13.93 -9.81
CA LEU A 12 -7.88 -12.48 -9.81
C LEU A 12 -6.52 -12.19 -9.17
N ALA A 13 -6.24 -12.81 -8.02
CA ALA A 13 -4.96 -12.65 -7.33
C ALA A 13 -3.79 -13.09 -8.20
N GLU A 14 -3.90 -14.24 -8.85
CA GLU A 14 -2.87 -14.76 -9.75
C GLU A 14 -2.64 -13.83 -10.94
N ARG A 15 -3.71 -13.31 -11.54
CA ARG A 15 -3.64 -12.36 -12.67
C ARG A 15 -2.94 -11.05 -12.26
N VAL A 16 -3.35 -10.44 -11.16
CA VAL A 16 -2.75 -9.18 -10.67
C VAL A 16 -1.28 -9.36 -10.29
N ARG A 17 -0.98 -10.43 -9.56
CA ARG A 17 0.40 -10.76 -9.16
C ARG A 17 1.29 -11.05 -10.37
N GLY A 18 0.77 -11.78 -11.35
CA GLY A 18 1.46 -12.06 -12.60
C GLY A 18 1.76 -10.78 -13.41
N GLN A 19 0.80 -9.88 -13.49
CA GLN A 19 0.97 -8.57 -14.15
C GLN A 19 2.09 -7.75 -13.48
N VAL A 20 2.05 -7.60 -12.16
CA VAL A 20 3.07 -6.83 -11.42
C VAL A 20 4.44 -7.49 -11.51
N THR A 21 4.50 -8.82 -11.46
CA THR A 21 5.74 -9.57 -11.66
C THR A 21 6.33 -9.34 -13.05
N ALA A 22 5.50 -9.31 -14.09
CA ALA A 22 5.94 -9.01 -15.45
C ALA A 22 6.50 -7.59 -15.57
N HIS A 23 5.82 -6.59 -15.00
CA HIS A 23 6.32 -5.20 -14.98
C HIS A 23 7.66 -5.08 -14.23
N THR A 24 7.83 -5.80 -13.13
CA THR A 24 9.11 -5.85 -12.40
C THR A 24 10.21 -6.45 -13.30
N ALA A 25 9.92 -7.55 -13.96
CA ALA A 25 10.90 -8.24 -14.81
C ALA A 25 11.34 -7.43 -16.04
N HIS A 26 10.45 -6.57 -16.58
CA HIS A 26 10.72 -5.72 -17.75
C HIS A 26 11.21 -4.31 -17.40
N ASP A 27 11.52 -4.02 -16.15
CA ASP A 27 11.94 -2.68 -15.68
C ASP A 27 10.93 -1.58 -16.04
N GLU A 28 9.65 -1.89 -15.89
CA GLU A 28 8.52 -1.00 -16.20
C GLU A 28 7.96 -0.27 -14.97
N ILE A 29 8.54 -0.52 -13.77
CA ILE A 29 8.15 0.13 -12.53
C ILE A 29 9.04 1.35 -12.32
N VAL A 30 8.42 2.54 -12.34
CA VAL A 30 9.11 3.83 -12.28
C VAL A 30 8.42 4.77 -11.29
N GLN A 31 9.21 5.55 -10.55
CA GLN A 31 8.70 6.60 -9.66
C GLN A 31 8.36 7.87 -10.44
N GLY A 32 7.40 8.66 -9.93
CA GLY A 32 7.06 9.98 -10.47
C GLY A 32 6.12 9.97 -11.69
N THR A 33 5.70 8.83 -12.18
CA THR A 33 4.78 8.71 -13.32
C THR A 33 3.72 7.67 -13.01
N TYR A 34 2.44 8.01 -13.08
CA TYR A 34 1.37 7.06 -12.81
C TYR A 34 1.37 5.92 -13.83
N TRP A 35 1.05 6.24 -15.08
CA TRP A 35 1.07 5.25 -16.17
C TRP A 35 1.28 5.93 -17.51
N GLU A 36 2.41 5.65 -18.14
CA GLU A 36 2.76 6.22 -19.44
C GLU A 36 3.67 5.26 -20.22
N ASN A 37 3.36 5.02 -21.47
CA ASN A 37 4.17 4.17 -22.38
C ASN A 37 4.49 2.78 -21.81
N GLY A 38 3.52 2.16 -21.10
CA GLY A 38 3.68 0.83 -20.52
C GLY A 38 4.51 0.79 -19.23
N LYS A 39 4.77 1.94 -18.61
CA LYS A 39 5.52 2.07 -17.33
C LYS A 39 4.73 2.90 -16.34
N GLY A 40 4.91 2.63 -15.06
CA GLY A 40 4.24 3.39 -14.02
C GLY A 40 4.71 3.12 -12.60
N CYS A 41 4.17 3.94 -11.68
CA CYS A 41 4.36 3.82 -10.24
C CYS A 41 3.60 2.62 -9.65
N PHE A 42 3.51 2.55 -8.33
CA PHE A 42 2.74 1.51 -7.64
C PHE A 42 1.28 1.44 -8.15
N ILE A 43 0.58 2.58 -8.21
CA ILE A 43 -0.80 2.63 -8.73
C ILE A 43 -0.84 2.27 -10.21
N GLY A 44 0.05 2.85 -11.00
CA GLY A 44 0.06 2.67 -12.45
C GLY A 44 0.34 1.24 -12.89
N CYS A 45 1.28 0.55 -12.28
CA CYS A 45 1.61 -0.83 -12.64
C CYS A 45 0.51 -1.84 -12.30
N ILE A 46 -0.39 -1.50 -11.36
CA ILE A 46 -1.53 -2.33 -10.98
C ILE A 46 -2.77 -1.98 -11.81
N GLY A 47 -3.12 -0.68 -11.88
CA GLY A 47 -4.35 -0.19 -12.48
C GLY A 47 -4.25 0.16 -13.98
N HIS A 48 -3.05 0.39 -14.50
CA HIS A 48 -2.78 0.95 -15.83
C HIS A 48 -3.45 2.31 -16.03
N ASP A 49 -3.61 3.06 -14.95
CA ASP A 49 -4.11 4.44 -14.94
C ASP A 49 -3.53 5.23 -13.74
N SER A 50 -4.12 6.38 -13.41
CA SER A 50 -3.69 7.25 -12.32
C SER A 50 -4.58 7.17 -11.07
N SER A 51 -5.51 6.21 -11.02
CA SER A 51 -6.56 6.16 -10.00
C SER A 51 -6.27 5.08 -8.94
N ALA A 52 -6.15 5.51 -7.67
CA ALA A 52 -6.10 4.60 -6.54
C ALA A 52 -7.43 3.81 -6.37
N GLU A 53 -8.54 4.39 -6.82
CA GLU A 53 -9.86 3.75 -6.85
C GLU A 53 -9.90 2.57 -7.82
N THR A 54 -9.19 2.64 -8.93
CA THR A 54 -9.02 1.51 -9.85
C THR A 54 -8.29 0.37 -9.16
N VAL A 55 -7.22 0.65 -8.43
CA VAL A 55 -6.50 -0.38 -7.65
C VAL A 55 -7.42 -1.01 -6.61
N GLN A 56 -8.19 -0.21 -5.86
CA GLN A 56 -9.18 -0.73 -4.90
C GLN A 56 -10.20 -1.65 -5.58
N THR A 57 -10.75 -1.23 -6.71
CA THR A 57 -11.74 -2.01 -7.47
C THR A 57 -11.16 -3.34 -7.97
N LEU A 58 -9.91 -3.34 -8.44
CA LEU A 58 -9.24 -4.52 -8.95
C LEU A 58 -8.79 -5.48 -7.85
N THR A 59 -8.33 -4.96 -6.72
CA THR A 59 -7.61 -5.78 -5.73
C THR A 59 -8.35 -5.97 -4.42
N GLY A 60 -9.41 -5.20 -4.15
CA GLY A 60 -10.07 -5.14 -2.84
C GLY A 60 -9.24 -4.44 -1.76
N PHE A 61 -8.10 -3.84 -2.11
CA PHE A 61 -7.28 -3.10 -1.15
C PHE A 61 -7.98 -1.80 -0.77
N PRO A 62 -8.11 -1.48 0.53
CA PRO A 62 -8.70 -0.21 0.95
C PRO A 62 -7.99 0.97 0.31
N LEU A 63 -8.74 2.00 -0.07
CA LEU A 63 -8.20 3.21 -0.69
C LEU A 63 -7.07 3.84 0.14
N MET A 64 -7.24 3.88 1.46
CA MET A 64 -6.24 4.41 2.38
C MET A 64 -4.95 3.57 2.35
N LEU A 65 -5.05 2.24 2.33
CA LEU A 65 -3.89 1.36 2.23
C LEU A 65 -3.17 1.54 0.88
N THR A 66 -3.92 1.65 -0.21
CA THR A 66 -3.37 1.92 -1.54
C THR A 66 -2.60 3.25 -1.59
N LYS A 67 -3.16 4.32 -1.02
CA LYS A 67 -2.50 5.63 -0.97
C LYS A 67 -1.26 5.63 -0.06
N ILE A 68 -1.28 4.92 1.05
CA ILE A 68 -0.11 4.73 1.90
C ILE A 68 1.00 3.99 1.14
N ALA A 69 0.66 2.90 0.45
CA ALA A 69 1.62 2.13 -0.33
C ALA A 69 2.25 2.97 -1.46
N GLU A 70 1.46 3.79 -2.16
CA GLU A 70 1.97 4.72 -3.18
C GLU A 70 2.95 5.73 -2.58
N ASN A 71 2.60 6.35 -1.44
CA ASN A 71 3.49 7.31 -0.78
C ASN A 71 4.81 6.67 -0.32
N ILE A 72 4.75 5.45 0.21
CA ILE A 72 5.96 4.70 0.58
C ILE A 72 6.80 4.44 -0.68
N PHE A 73 6.18 3.94 -1.75
CA PHE A 73 6.85 3.66 -3.02
C PHE A 73 7.61 4.88 -3.56
N GLU A 74 6.97 6.05 -3.59
CA GLU A 74 7.60 7.29 -4.08
C GLU A 74 8.74 7.79 -3.19
N GLY A 75 8.72 7.46 -1.90
CA GLY A 75 9.77 7.83 -0.94
C GLY A 75 10.94 6.84 -0.83
N LEU A 76 10.85 5.65 -1.43
CA LEU A 76 11.90 4.66 -1.36
C LEU A 76 13.09 4.99 -2.29
N PRO A 77 14.32 4.51 -1.97
CA PRO A 77 15.39 4.48 -2.95
C PRO A 77 14.96 3.74 -4.22
N ASN A 78 15.37 4.23 -5.39
CA ASN A 78 14.86 3.75 -6.68
C ASN A 78 15.06 2.22 -6.88
N ASP A 79 16.20 1.68 -6.49
CA ASP A 79 16.51 0.26 -6.56
C ASP A 79 15.59 -0.60 -5.68
N VAL A 80 15.16 -0.07 -4.53
CA VAL A 80 14.21 -0.73 -3.62
C VAL A 80 12.78 -0.58 -4.13
N ALA A 81 12.42 0.60 -4.65
CA ALA A 81 11.09 0.90 -5.16
C ALA A 81 10.64 -0.06 -6.27
N LYS A 82 11.56 -0.45 -7.17
CA LYS A 82 11.27 -1.35 -8.29
C LYS A 82 10.66 -2.70 -7.87
N GLY A 83 11.05 -3.24 -6.73
CA GLY A 83 10.50 -4.49 -6.20
C GLY A 83 9.33 -4.32 -5.24
N PHE A 84 8.99 -3.11 -4.87
CA PHE A 84 8.00 -2.85 -3.81
C PHE A 84 6.57 -3.25 -4.20
N PRO A 85 6.04 -2.91 -5.40
CA PRO A 85 4.69 -3.33 -5.78
C PRO A 85 4.50 -4.84 -5.77
N GLN A 86 5.48 -5.60 -6.24
CA GLN A 86 5.45 -7.05 -6.22
C GLN A 86 5.36 -7.58 -4.78
N ARG A 87 6.18 -7.06 -3.87
CA ARG A 87 6.15 -7.46 -2.45
C ARG A 87 4.81 -7.17 -1.79
N VAL A 88 4.22 -6.00 -2.07
CA VAL A 88 2.90 -5.63 -1.53
C VAL A 88 1.81 -6.57 -2.05
N MET A 89 1.80 -6.88 -3.35
CA MET A 89 0.80 -7.78 -3.93
C MET A 89 0.96 -9.24 -3.47
N MET A 90 2.16 -9.66 -3.12
CA MET A 90 2.43 -11.02 -2.62
C MET A 90 2.15 -11.18 -1.12
N ALA A 91 2.12 -10.10 -0.35
CA ALA A 91 2.05 -10.15 1.10
C ALA A 91 0.74 -10.74 1.66
N PRO A 92 -0.47 -10.29 1.25
CA PRO A 92 -1.69 -10.81 1.84
C PRO A 92 -2.08 -12.17 1.24
N ALA A 93 -2.62 -13.05 2.07
CA ALA A 93 -3.35 -14.22 1.58
C ALA A 93 -4.61 -13.77 0.83
N VAL A 94 -5.05 -14.55 -0.16
CA VAL A 94 -6.31 -14.30 -0.86
C VAL A 94 -7.47 -14.35 0.15
N GLY A 95 -8.34 -13.36 0.12
CA GLY A 95 -9.46 -13.23 1.05
C GLY A 95 -9.09 -12.73 2.46
N ALA A 96 -7.83 -12.35 2.70
CA ALA A 96 -7.46 -11.71 3.96
C ALA A 96 -8.23 -10.39 4.15
N ASP A 97 -8.74 -10.17 5.36
CA ASP A 97 -9.41 -8.91 5.72
C ASP A 97 -8.37 -7.79 5.88
N LEU A 98 -8.45 -6.79 5.01
CA LEU A 98 -7.53 -5.65 4.98
C LEU A 98 -8.12 -4.39 5.63
N SER A 99 -9.34 -4.42 6.15
CA SER A 99 -10.06 -3.24 6.63
C SER A 99 -9.32 -2.45 7.71
N LEU A 100 -8.54 -3.12 8.56
CA LEU A 100 -7.78 -2.49 9.64
C LEU A 100 -6.28 -2.34 9.36
N VAL A 101 -5.76 -2.83 8.23
CA VAL A 101 -4.30 -2.87 7.98
C VAL A 101 -3.70 -1.46 7.96
N ALA A 102 -4.36 -0.51 7.28
CA ALA A 102 -3.87 0.87 7.21
C ALA A 102 -3.86 1.54 8.60
N TRP A 103 -4.89 1.33 9.40
CA TRP A 103 -4.98 1.87 10.76
C TRP A 103 -3.90 1.30 11.67
N LYS A 104 -3.69 -0.01 11.65
CA LYS A 104 -2.62 -0.67 12.43
C LYS A 104 -1.23 -0.20 12.01
N PHE A 105 -1.03 0.03 10.71
CA PHE A 105 0.23 0.56 10.21
C PHE A 105 0.47 2.00 10.70
N LEU A 106 -0.54 2.87 10.66
CA LEU A 106 -0.42 4.24 11.17
C LEU A 106 -0.20 4.27 12.69
N ASP A 107 -0.90 3.43 13.42
CA ASP A 107 -0.66 3.26 14.87
C ASP A 107 0.80 2.89 15.15
N TRP A 108 1.30 1.88 14.44
CA TRP A 108 2.70 1.48 14.55
C TRP A 108 3.67 2.61 14.22
N CYS A 109 3.43 3.37 13.14
CA CYS A 109 4.28 4.50 12.75
C CYS A 109 4.36 5.57 13.83
N VAL A 110 3.22 5.93 14.42
CA VAL A 110 3.17 6.95 15.48
C VAL A 110 3.91 6.47 16.74
N ARG A 111 3.67 5.24 17.17
CA ARG A 111 4.32 4.67 18.36
C ARG A 111 5.83 4.51 18.16
N ASP A 112 6.26 3.99 17.03
CA ASP A 112 7.68 3.82 16.69
C ASP A 112 8.41 5.17 16.64
N ALA A 113 7.79 6.19 16.04
CA ALA A 113 8.35 7.55 16.01
C ALA A 113 8.45 8.17 17.42
N LEU A 114 7.42 8.00 18.26
CA LEU A 114 7.43 8.49 19.62
C LEU A 114 8.46 7.77 20.50
N ASP A 115 8.65 6.47 20.30
CA ASP A 115 9.66 5.70 21.05
C ASP A 115 11.08 6.12 20.69
N LYS A 116 11.34 6.44 19.42
CA LYS A 116 12.67 6.84 18.95
C LYS A 116 12.99 8.32 19.17
N PHE A 117 12.01 9.20 19.02
CA PHE A 117 12.21 10.65 18.95
C PHE A 117 11.28 11.46 19.85
N GLY A 118 10.35 10.81 20.56
CA GLY A 118 9.33 11.50 21.34
C GLY A 118 9.84 12.13 22.62
N THR A 119 9.44 13.38 22.88
CA THR A 119 9.52 14.06 24.16
C THR A 119 8.21 13.86 24.94
N SER A 120 8.19 14.27 26.23
CA SER A 120 6.95 14.28 27.02
C SER A 120 5.85 15.15 26.38
N GLU A 121 6.24 16.27 25.78
CA GLU A 121 5.31 17.21 25.11
C GLU A 121 4.74 16.61 23.83
N THR A 122 5.57 15.97 22.98
CA THR A 122 5.09 15.34 21.75
C THR A 122 4.19 14.15 22.03
N ARG A 123 4.48 13.37 23.09
CA ARG A 123 3.62 12.26 23.56
C ARG A 123 2.26 12.77 24.02
N ALA A 124 2.22 13.86 24.80
CA ALA A 124 0.99 14.48 25.24
C ALA A 124 0.18 15.05 24.05
N GLY A 125 0.85 15.70 23.08
CA GLY A 125 0.22 16.22 21.86
C GLY A 125 -0.38 15.14 20.97
N CYS A 126 0.19 13.93 20.96
CA CYS A 126 -0.30 12.80 20.18
C CYS A 126 -1.32 11.93 20.92
N ALA A 127 -1.61 12.18 22.18
CA ALA A 127 -2.48 11.32 23.00
C ALA A 127 -3.88 11.15 22.40
N ALA A 128 -4.47 12.23 21.86
CA ALA A 128 -5.79 12.20 21.22
C ALA A 128 -5.78 11.35 19.93
N ALA A 129 -4.72 11.46 19.11
CA ALA A 129 -4.57 10.65 17.90
C ALA A 129 -4.41 9.16 18.23
N LEU A 130 -3.60 8.83 19.25
CA LEU A 130 -3.42 7.46 19.70
C LEU A 130 -4.74 6.86 20.24
N ALA A 131 -5.53 7.63 20.97
CA ALA A 131 -6.84 7.19 21.46
C ALA A 131 -7.80 6.83 20.31
N VAL A 132 -7.79 7.60 19.21
CA VAL A 132 -8.59 7.28 18.00
C VAL A 132 -8.12 5.99 17.35
N LEU A 133 -6.81 5.75 17.33
CA LEU A 133 -6.23 4.51 16.73
C LEU A 133 -6.51 3.28 17.62
N ASP A 134 -6.53 3.44 18.95
CA ASP A 134 -6.85 2.36 19.88
C ASP A 134 -8.31 1.86 19.77
N ASP A 135 -9.22 2.72 19.26
CA ASP A 135 -10.63 2.37 19.05
C ASP A 135 -10.90 1.60 17.73
N LYS A 136 -9.88 1.30 16.91
CA LYS A 136 -10.00 0.56 15.64
C LYS A 136 -9.59 -0.90 15.80
#